data_16350d51830662e56f1a2186bd0ebc76
#
_entry.id   16350d51830662e56f1a2186bd0ebc76
#
_cell.length_a   1.000
_cell.length_b   1.000
_cell.length_c   1.000
_cell.angle_alpha   90.00
_cell.angle_beta   90.00
_cell.angle_gamma   90.00
#
_symmetry.space_group_name_H-M   'P 1'
#
loop_
_entity.id
_entity.type
_entity.pdbx_description
1 polymer ?
#
loop_
_entity_poly.entity_id
_entity_poly.type
_entity_poly.pdbx_seq_one_letter_code
_entity_poly.pdbx_strand_id
1 'polypeptide(L)'
;MNNNDPMKRFGYIVFSICLFALSACTPHEQMDQEEGIVKVSMGLTAASFTDDDATTRAEQPMAPDYENLISNLWILQFDREGILTGSEHKVLPTPVLNTTLEGIALRTGRGTVCVVGNLADGEIAAWPDNLSGFKSLVVDMGWLKERNTDRNVCLFGYYEGEIAAGTTAVNVVLGRLVCRLNIAVSAKTAGIFSNVKIQLQNAQTKGYLFPSDVYLSPEGGGNYTEEVVIGDDKVLGTAPLYRYYYMAENVTEGTDSGERTRLQIKAKKGGACLLYT
;
A
#
# COMPACT_ATOMS: atom_id res chain seq x y z
N MET A 1 -25.68 78.61 -28.07
CA MET A 1 -25.86 77.51 -27.10
C MET A 1 -24.56 76.71 -27.04
N ASN A 2 -23.79 77.02 -25.99
CA ASN A 2 -22.44 76.47 -25.84
C ASN A 2 -22.51 75.15 -24.99
N ASN A 3 -22.34 74.02 -25.64
CA ASN A 3 -22.45 72.67 -25.05
C ASN A 3 -21.06 72.20 -24.62
N ASN A 4 -20.40 72.92 -23.71
CA ASN A 4 -19.16 72.53 -23.09
C ASN A 4 -19.40 72.18 -21.61
N ASP A 5 -20.08 71.08 -21.37
CA ASP A 5 -20.24 70.55 -20.01
C ASP A 5 -19.15 69.48 -19.75
N PRO A 6 -18.12 69.80 -18.96
CA PRO A 6 -17.00 68.91 -18.72
C PRO A 6 -17.42 67.61 -18.01
N MET A 7 -18.55 67.57 -17.33
CA MET A 7 -19.06 66.39 -16.65
C MET A 7 -19.54 65.31 -17.63
N LYS A 8 -20.08 65.69 -18.79
CA LYS A 8 -20.50 64.72 -19.80
C LYS A 8 -19.33 64.00 -20.48
N ARG A 9 -18.20 64.69 -20.65
CA ARG A 9 -16.97 64.07 -21.19
C ARG A 9 -16.34 63.10 -20.21
N PHE A 10 -16.40 63.36 -18.90
CA PHE A 10 -15.89 62.44 -17.88
C PHE A 10 -16.69 61.12 -17.79
N GLY A 11 -18.03 61.24 -17.96
CA GLY A 11 -18.91 60.04 -17.99
C GLY A 11 -18.59 59.06 -19.13
N TYR A 12 -18.34 59.60 -20.32
CA TYR A 12 -17.98 58.74 -21.49
C TYR A 12 -16.60 58.08 -21.36
N ILE A 13 -15.64 58.77 -20.77
CA ILE A 13 -14.29 58.21 -20.57
C ILE A 13 -14.33 57.12 -19.48
N VAL A 14 -15.06 57.30 -18.39
CA VAL A 14 -15.20 56.29 -17.33
C VAL A 14 -15.98 55.09 -17.84
N PHE A 15 -17.04 55.28 -18.67
CA PHE A 15 -17.80 54.20 -19.23
C PHE A 15 -16.99 53.41 -20.26
N SER A 16 -16.15 54.09 -21.05
CA SER A 16 -15.27 53.42 -22.01
C SER A 16 -14.17 52.61 -21.32
N ILE A 17 -13.61 53.09 -20.20
CA ILE A 17 -12.58 52.36 -19.43
C ILE A 17 -13.22 51.14 -18.72
N CYS A 18 -14.44 51.26 -18.21
CA CYS A 18 -15.15 50.11 -17.64
C CYS A 18 -15.51 49.02 -18.67
N LEU A 19 -15.79 49.39 -19.93
CA LEU A 19 -16.05 48.42 -21.00
C LEU A 19 -14.78 47.63 -21.39
N PHE A 20 -13.59 48.27 -21.33
CA PHE A 20 -12.34 47.59 -21.58
C PHE A 20 -11.85 46.71 -20.42
N ALA A 21 -12.29 47.00 -19.19
CA ALA A 21 -11.95 46.19 -18.04
C ALA A 21 -12.76 44.87 -17.94
N LEU A 22 -13.93 44.80 -18.60
CA LEU A 22 -14.79 43.59 -18.66
C LEU A 22 -14.36 42.58 -19.73
N SER A 23 -13.54 42.99 -20.69
CA SER A 23 -13.03 42.09 -21.74
C SER A 23 -11.71 41.38 -21.39
N ALA A 24 -11.16 41.61 -20.18
CA ALA A 24 -9.92 40.98 -19.73
C ALA A 24 -10.14 39.70 -18.88
N CYS A 25 -11.37 39.30 -18.64
CA CYS A 25 -11.68 37.94 -18.20
C CYS A 25 -12.01 37.10 -19.45
N THR A 26 -11.01 36.78 -20.24
CA THR A 26 -11.08 35.55 -21.02
C THR A 26 -11.14 34.43 -19.99
N PRO A 27 -12.20 33.60 -19.96
CA PRO A 27 -12.09 32.35 -19.28
C PRO A 27 -10.83 31.70 -19.89
N HIS A 28 -9.92 31.27 -19.03
CA HIS A 28 -8.88 30.37 -19.44
C HIS A 28 -9.66 29.19 -19.98
N GLU A 29 -9.86 29.13 -21.29
CA GLU A 29 -10.25 27.91 -21.96
C GLU A 29 -9.17 26.93 -21.53
N GLN A 30 -9.49 26.13 -20.51
CA GLN A 30 -8.83 24.86 -20.39
C GLN A 30 -9.01 24.23 -21.76
N MET A 31 -7.95 24.29 -22.58
CA MET A 31 -7.88 23.46 -23.75
C MET A 31 -8.12 22.05 -23.21
N ASP A 32 -9.33 21.55 -23.45
CA ASP A 32 -9.62 20.15 -23.34
C ASP A 32 -8.57 19.49 -24.23
N GLN A 33 -7.48 19.03 -23.63
CA GLN A 33 -6.50 18.24 -24.35
C GLN A 33 -7.30 17.08 -24.89
N GLU A 34 -7.30 16.92 -26.21
CA GLU A 34 -7.93 15.75 -26.83
C GLU A 34 -7.50 14.51 -26.03
N GLU A 35 -8.46 13.83 -25.44
CA GLU A 35 -8.25 12.60 -24.70
C GLU A 35 -7.64 11.57 -25.66
N GLY A 36 -6.33 11.56 -25.73
CA GLY A 36 -5.54 10.62 -26.51
C GLY A 36 -5.15 9.41 -25.67
N ILE A 37 -4.74 8.36 -26.33
CA ILE A 37 -4.07 7.22 -25.69
C ILE A 37 -2.60 7.28 -26.06
N VAL A 38 -1.73 7.23 -25.06
CA VAL A 38 -0.28 7.12 -25.25
C VAL A 38 0.19 5.75 -24.78
N LYS A 39 1.22 5.23 -25.44
CA LYS A 39 1.89 4.01 -24.99
C LYS A 39 3.16 4.39 -24.23
N VAL A 40 3.24 3.94 -22.98
CA VAL A 40 4.36 4.24 -22.10
C VAL A 40 5.12 2.98 -21.70
N SER A 41 6.39 3.15 -21.34
CA SER A 41 7.14 2.16 -20.57
C SER A 41 6.83 2.37 -19.09
N MET A 42 6.40 1.35 -18.37
CA MET A 42 6.10 1.43 -16.95
C MET A 42 7.17 0.70 -16.14
N GLY A 43 8.02 1.48 -15.47
CA GLY A 43 9.01 0.95 -14.53
C GLY A 43 8.38 0.62 -13.18
N LEU A 44 8.54 -0.62 -12.73
CA LEU A 44 7.99 -1.15 -11.49
C LEU A 44 9.10 -1.70 -10.62
N THR A 45 9.15 -1.25 -9.37
CA THR A 45 10.14 -1.67 -8.38
C THR A 45 9.41 -2.07 -7.11
N ALA A 46 9.56 -3.32 -6.67
CA ALA A 46 9.07 -3.72 -5.35
C ALA A 46 10.01 -3.12 -4.28
N ALA A 47 9.43 -2.39 -3.32
CA ALA A 47 10.20 -1.91 -2.18
C ALA A 47 10.77 -3.09 -1.41
N SER A 48 12.07 -3.08 -1.09
CA SER A 48 12.68 -4.10 -0.24
C SER A 48 12.27 -3.90 1.21
N PHE A 49 12.17 -4.98 2.01
CA PHE A 49 12.24 -4.84 3.46
C PHE A 49 13.66 -4.34 3.78
N THR A 50 13.83 -3.03 3.95
CA THR A 50 15.13 -2.49 4.36
C THR A 50 15.35 -2.83 5.83
N ASP A 51 16.36 -3.63 6.10
CA ASP A 51 16.93 -3.77 7.43
C ASP A 51 17.85 -2.56 7.69
N ASP A 52 17.30 -1.37 7.86
CA ASP A 52 18.07 -0.13 8.00
C ASP A 52 18.88 -0.04 9.30
N ASP A 53 18.81 -1.03 10.21
CA ASP A 53 19.54 -1.06 11.47
C ASP A 53 20.18 -2.43 11.81
N ALA A 54 20.85 -3.03 10.85
CA ALA A 54 21.45 -4.38 11.00
C ALA A 54 22.79 -4.45 11.78
N THR A 55 23.09 -3.50 12.66
CA THR A 55 24.40 -3.48 13.34
C THR A 55 24.57 -4.47 14.51
N THR A 56 23.54 -5.20 14.92
CA THR A 56 23.61 -6.14 16.06
C THR A 56 22.88 -7.46 15.87
N ARG A 57 22.54 -7.87 14.65
CA ARG A 57 21.70 -9.06 14.44
C ARG A 57 22.53 -10.29 14.10
N ALA A 58 22.50 -11.29 15.00
CA ALA A 58 22.80 -12.67 14.63
C ALA A 58 21.97 -13.04 13.37
N GLU A 59 22.55 -13.89 12.51
CA GLU A 59 21.94 -14.33 11.23
C GLU A 59 20.44 -14.54 11.33
N GLN A 60 19.68 -13.59 10.79
CA GLN A 60 18.25 -13.75 10.61
C GLN A 60 18.01 -14.64 9.38
N PRO A 61 17.00 -15.52 9.40
CA PRO A 61 16.60 -16.21 8.18
C PRO A 61 16.30 -15.18 7.09
N MET A 62 16.94 -15.34 5.93
CA MET A 62 16.64 -14.50 4.77
C MET A 62 15.13 -14.51 4.50
N ALA A 63 14.60 -13.37 4.06
CA ALA A 63 13.23 -13.31 3.59
C ALA A 63 13.04 -14.31 2.44
N PRO A 64 11.98 -15.13 2.46
CA PRO A 64 11.67 -15.98 1.33
C PRO A 64 11.48 -15.16 0.06
N ASP A 65 11.88 -15.70 -1.08
CA ASP A 65 11.82 -14.99 -2.37
C ASP A 65 10.42 -14.47 -2.70
N TYR A 66 9.37 -15.22 -2.31
CA TYR A 66 7.98 -14.82 -2.57
C TYR A 66 7.57 -13.47 -1.93
N GLU A 67 8.30 -13.01 -0.93
CA GLU A 67 8.04 -11.71 -0.31
C GLU A 67 8.35 -10.52 -1.22
N ASN A 68 9.23 -10.72 -2.18
CA ASN A 68 9.80 -9.66 -2.99
C ASN A 68 9.42 -9.74 -4.46
N LEU A 69 8.85 -10.86 -4.90
CA LEU A 69 8.63 -11.10 -6.32
C LEU A 69 7.28 -10.55 -6.80
N ILE A 70 7.30 -10.00 -8.00
CA ILE A 70 6.13 -9.57 -8.77
C ILE A 70 5.81 -10.69 -9.76
N SER A 71 4.62 -11.27 -9.67
CA SER A 71 4.15 -12.34 -10.56
C SER A 71 3.04 -11.92 -11.50
N ASN A 72 2.17 -11.05 -11.06
CA ASN A 72 1.11 -10.46 -11.87
C ASN A 72 0.84 -9.02 -11.43
N LEU A 73 0.18 -8.27 -12.29
CA LEU A 73 -0.08 -6.85 -12.10
C LEU A 73 -1.43 -6.46 -12.69
N TRP A 74 -2.21 -5.75 -11.91
CA TRP A 74 -3.35 -4.99 -12.38
C TRP A 74 -2.97 -3.51 -12.44
N ILE A 75 -3.20 -2.89 -13.59
CA ILE A 75 -2.93 -1.47 -13.84
C ILE A 75 -4.28 -0.82 -14.09
N LEU A 76 -4.65 0.13 -13.23
CA LEU A 76 -5.93 0.84 -13.29
C LEU A 76 -5.67 2.33 -13.41
N GLN A 77 -6.33 2.98 -14.36
CA GLN A 77 -6.22 4.41 -14.53
C GLN A 77 -7.54 5.10 -14.19
N PHE A 78 -7.46 6.09 -13.32
CA PHE A 78 -8.56 6.98 -12.94
C PHE A 78 -8.24 8.38 -13.45
N ASP A 79 -9.24 9.06 -14.01
CA ASP A 79 -9.11 10.46 -14.44
C ASP A 79 -9.07 11.43 -13.25
N ARG A 80 -9.08 12.72 -13.53
CA ARG A 80 -9.05 13.78 -12.50
C ARG A 80 -10.31 13.82 -11.63
N GLU A 81 -11.45 13.37 -12.14
CA GLU A 81 -12.72 13.20 -11.43
C GLU A 81 -12.73 11.90 -10.61
N GLY A 82 -11.72 11.06 -10.76
CA GLY A 82 -11.61 9.75 -10.12
C GLY A 82 -12.44 8.66 -10.79
N ILE A 83 -12.83 8.82 -12.04
CA ILE A 83 -13.57 7.79 -12.80
C ILE A 83 -12.57 6.82 -13.43
N LEU A 84 -12.85 5.52 -13.34
CA LEU A 84 -12.02 4.47 -13.96
C LEU A 84 -12.11 4.58 -15.49
N THR A 85 -10.98 4.88 -16.13
CA THR A 85 -10.88 5.09 -17.57
C THR A 85 -10.16 3.97 -18.30
N GLY A 86 -9.46 3.11 -17.58
CA GLY A 86 -8.76 1.96 -18.15
C GLY A 86 -8.33 0.96 -17.09
N SER A 87 -8.30 -0.32 -17.48
CA SER A 87 -7.72 -1.38 -16.66
C SER A 87 -7.02 -2.39 -17.55
N GLU A 88 -5.87 -2.87 -17.11
CA GLU A 88 -5.08 -3.88 -17.80
C GLU A 88 -4.52 -4.90 -16.81
N HIS A 89 -4.58 -6.20 -17.15
CA HIS A 89 -3.97 -7.26 -16.36
C HIS A 89 -2.75 -7.83 -17.09
N LYS A 90 -1.65 -7.96 -16.39
CA LYS A 90 -0.40 -8.53 -16.89
C LYS A 90 0.04 -9.68 -15.98
N VAL A 91 0.28 -10.82 -16.56
CA VAL A 91 0.92 -11.96 -15.90
C VAL A 91 2.36 -12.05 -16.37
N LEU A 92 3.29 -12.10 -15.45
CA LEU A 92 4.70 -12.26 -15.77
C LEU A 92 5.04 -13.76 -15.93
N PRO A 93 5.74 -14.14 -17.00
CA PRO A 93 6.07 -15.55 -17.23
C PRO A 93 7.00 -16.13 -16.14
N THR A 94 7.77 -15.26 -15.51
CA THR A 94 8.63 -15.58 -14.37
C THR A 94 8.53 -14.44 -13.37
N PRO A 95 8.30 -14.73 -12.06
CA PRO A 95 8.30 -13.69 -11.03
C PRO A 95 9.64 -12.97 -10.93
N VAL A 96 9.63 -11.66 -10.75
CA VAL A 96 10.81 -10.79 -10.74
C VAL A 96 10.74 -9.76 -9.61
N LEU A 97 11.89 -9.22 -9.19
CA LEU A 97 11.98 -8.14 -8.20
C LEU A 97 11.59 -6.78 -8.80
N ASN A 98 12.03 -6.53 -10.03
CA ASN A 98 11.81 -5.30 -10.76
C ASN A 98 11.47 -5.63 -12.20
N THR A 99 10.63 -4.85 -12.82
CA THR A 99 10.29 -5.03 -14.23
C THR A 99 9.98 -3.70 -14.91
N THR A 100 10.13 -3.69 -16.23
CA THR A 100 9.62 -2.63 -17.08
C THR A 100 8.61 -3.25 -18.03
N LEU A 101 7.39 -2.76 -17.98
CA LEU A 101 6.34 -3.18 -18.90
C LEU A 101 6.29 -2.20 -20.06
N GLU A 102 6.46 -2.71 -21.28
CA GLU A 102 6.44 -1.88 -22.48
C GLU A 102 5.03 -1.78 -23.06
N GLY A 103 4.72 -0.62 -23.63
CA GLY A 103 3.51 -0.39 -24.40
C GLY A 103 2.22 -0.36 -23.58
N ILE A 104 2.30 -0.01 -22.30
CA ILE A 104 1.11 0.19 -21.47
C ILE A 104 0.31 1.37 -22.02
N ALA A 105 -0.96 1.13 -22.33
CA ALA A 105 -1.86 2.12 -22.89
C ALA A 105 -2.47 2.97 -21.76
N LEU A 106 -2.12 4.25 -21.70
CA LEU A 106 -2.68 5.22 -20.75
C LEU A 106 -3.39 6.35 -21.50
N ARG A 107 -4.51 6.81 -20.98
CA ARG A 107 -5.19 8.02 -21.46
C ARG A 107 -4.42 9.25 -21.05
N THR A 108 -4.34 10.22 -21.94
CA THR A 108 -3.78 11.54 -21.63
C THR A 108 -4.68 12.30 -20.67
N GLY A 109 -4.09 13.15 -19.87
CA GLY A 109 -4.76 13.96 -18.88
C GLY A 109 -4.22 13.76 -17.47
N ARG A 110 -4.72 14.55 -16.54
CA ARG A 110 -4.37 14.42 -15.12
C ARG A 110 -5.21 13.32 -14.49
N GLY A 111 -4.58 12.51 -13.63
CA GLY A 111 -5.28 11.44 -12.93
C GLY A 111 -4.37 10.62 -12.05
N THR A 112 -4.84 9.42 -11.71
CA THR A 112 -4.13 8.47 -10.86
C THR A 112 -4.02 7.13 -11.58
N VAL A 113 -2.81 6.60 -11.67
CA VAL A 113 -2.55 5.24 -12.16
C VAL A 113 -2.21 4.38 -10.96
N CYS A 114 -3.11 3.46 -10.61
CA CYS A 114 -2.92 2.50 -9.53
C CYS A 114 -2.37 1.19 -10.09
N VAL A 115 -1.40 0.62 -9.39
CA VAL A 115 -0.81 -0.68 -9.75
C VAL A 115 -0.92 -1.62 -8.55
N VAL A 116 -1.60 -2.76 -8.75
CA VAL A 116 -1.76 -3.81 -7.75
C VAL A 116 -1.01 -5.05 -8.20
N GLY A 117 -0.07 -5.51 -7.40
CA GLY A 117 0.71 -6.71 -7.69
C GLY A 117 0.30 -7.91 -6.85
N ASN A 118 0.44 -9.09 -7.43
CA ASN A 118 0.28 -10.38 -6.76
C ASN A 118 -1.12 -10.65 -6.21
N LEU A 119 -2.13 -10.06 -6.82
CA LEU A 119 -3.52 -10.37 -6.50
C LEU A 119 -3.95 -11.59 -7.30
N ALA A 120 -4.52 -12.60 -6.65
CA ALA A 120 -5.00 -13.79 -7.34
C ALA A 120 -6.27 -13.47 -8.14
N ASP A 121 -6.47 -14.22 -9.22
CA ASP A 121 -7.67 -14.09 -10.04
C ASP A 121 -8.92 -14.35 -9.19
N GLY A 122 -9.89 -13.44 -9.25
CA GLY A 122 -11.14 -13.54 -8.52
C GLY A 122 -11.10 -13.04 -7.07
N GLU A 123 -9.96 -12.63 -6.53
CA GLU A 123 -9.90 -11.96 -5.21
C GLU A 123 -10.66 -10.63 -5.21
N ILE A 124 -10.67 -9.93 -6.32
CA ILE A 124 -11.55 -8.79 -6.58
C ILE A 124 -12.56 -9.19 -7.64
N ALA A 125 -13.82 -9.27 -7.26
CA ALA A 125 -14.90 -9.70 -8.17
C ALA A 125 -15.10 -8.72 -9.34
N ALA A 126 -14.97 -7.42 -9.08
CA ALA A 126 -15.00 -6.36 -10.07
C ALA A 126 -14.27 -5.12 -9.54
N TRP A 127 -13.53 -4.45 -10.40
CA TRP A 127 -12.92 -3.18 -10.05
C TRP A 127 -14.00 -2.09 -9.95
N PRO A 128 -13.95 -1.23 -8.93
CA PRO A 128 -14.88 -0.12 -8.80
C PRO A 128 -14.72 0.90 -9.94
N ASP A 129 -15.83 1.51 -10.35
CA ASP A 129 -15.87 2.50 -11.42
C ASP A 129 -15.22 3.84 -11.04
N ASN A 130 -14.81 3.98 -9.78
CA ASN A 130 -14.20 5.21 -9.30
C ASN A 130 -13.14 4.98 -8.21
N LEU A 131 -12.25 5.97 -8.08
CA LEU A 131 -11.11 5.95 -7.14
C LEU A 131 -11.55 5.88 -5.68
N SER A 132 -12.68 6.49 -5.30
CA SER A 132 -13.21 6.42 -3.94
C SER A 132 -13.60 5.00 -3.56
N GLY A 133 -14.31 4.31 -4.46
CA GLY A 133 -14.63 2.89 -4.30
C GLY A 133 -13.37 2.02 -4.27
N PHE A 134 -12.38 2.33 -5.12
CA PHE A 134 -11.10 1.63 -5.13
C PHE A 134 -10.36 1.78 -3.79
N LYS A 135 -10.32 2.98 -3.21
CA LYS A 135 -9.72 3.24 -1.90
C LYS A 135 -10.39 2.48 -0.75
N SER A 136 -11.64 2.07 -0.94
CA SER A 136 -12.41 1.30 0.04
C SER A 136 -12.27 -0.22 -0.12
N LEU A 137 -11.53 -0.69 -1.14
CA LEU A 137 -11.34 -2.13 -1.37
C LEU A 137 -10.49 -2.75 -0.27
N VAL A 138 -10.97 -3.87 0.24
CA VAL A 138 -10.31 -4.68 1.27
C VAL A 138 -9.85 -6.00 0.65
N VAL A 139 -8.61 -6.36 0.91
CA VAL A 139 -8.04 -7.67 0.56
C VAL A 139 -7.89 -8.51 1.81
N ASP A 140 -8.33 -9.76 1.75
CA ASP A 140 -8.11 -10.73 2.80
C ASP A 140 -6.81 -11.51 2.54
N MET A 141 -5.83 -11.29 3.37
CA MET A 141 -4.51 -11.93 3.32
C MET A 141 -4.38 -13.02 4.39
N GLY A 142 -5.50 -13.62 4.81
CA GLY A 142 -5.53 -14.68 5.83
C GLY A 142 -4.67 -15.89 5.50
N TRP A 143 -4.40 -16.15 4.23
CA TRP A 143 -3.48 -17.18 3.74
C TRP A 143 -2.03 -17.00 4.21
N LEU A 144 -1.62 -15.79 4.58
CA LEU A 144 -0.28 -15.51 5.14
C LEU A 144 -0.03 -16.22 6.48
N LYS A 145 -1.08 -16.73 7.16
CA LYS A 145 -0.95 -17.57 8.35
C LYS A 145 -0.29 -18.92 8.04
N GLU A 146 -0.40 -19.35 6.79
CA GLU A 146 0.07 -20.67 6.33
C GLU A 146 1.52 -20.57 5.84
N ARG A 147 2.45 -20.08 6.45
CA ARG A 147 3.88 -19.84 6.16
C ARG A 147 4.53 -20.60 5.00
N ASN A 148 3.93 -21.65 4.48
CA ASN A 148 4.34 -22.42 3.31
C ASN A 148 3.40 -22.13 2.15
N THR A 149 3.48 -20.93 1.61
CA THR A 149 2.66 -20.53 0.48
C THR A 149 3.53 -20.26 -0.73
N ASP A 150 3.08 -20.72 -1.89
CA ASP A 150 3.65 -20.35 -3.19
C ASP A 150 3.14 -18.98 -3.68
N ARG A 151 2.31 -18.30 -2.85
CA ARG A 151 1.70 -17.01 -3.22
C ARG A 151 2.63 -15.88 -2.82
N ASN A 152 2.88 -14.99 -3.76
CA ASN A 152 3.62 -13.76 -3.50
C ASN A 152 2.78 -12.77 -2.68
N VAL A 153 3.45 -11.96 -1.88
CA VAL A 153 2.81 -10.93 -1.04
C VAL A 153 2.16 -9.87 -1.93
N CYS A 154 0.94 -9.45 -1.58
CA CYS A 154 0.23 -8.40 -2.30
C CYS A 154 0.98 -7.08 -2.21
N LEU A 155 1.11 -6.42 -3.35
CA LEU A 155 1.83 -5.17 -3.55
C LEU A 155 0.87 -4.09 -4.05
N PHE A 156 1.13 -2.84 -3.67
CA PHE A 156 0.39 -1.69 -4.18
C PHE A 156 1.33 -0.50 -4.39
N GLY A 157 1.07 0.23 -5.46
CA GLY A 157 1.71 1.51 -5.71
C GLY A 157 0.85 2.37 -6.63
N TYR A 158 1.14 3.65 -6.72
CA TYR A 158 0.42 4.54 -7.61
C TYR A 158 1.31 5.67 -8.13
N TYR A 159 0.89 6.22 -9.25
CA TYR A 159 1.38 7.47 -9.81
C TYR A 159 0.22 8.45 -9.85
N GLU A 160 0.42 9.64 -9.33
CA GLU A 160 -0.54 10.74 -9.43
C GLU A 160 0.10 11.88 -10.19
N GLY A 161 -0.50 12.26 -11.30
CA GLY A 161 0.06 13.31 -12.14
C GLY A 161 -0.63 13.44 -13.49
N GLU A 162 0.02 14.16 -14.38
CA GLU A 162 -0.44 14.36 -15.75
C GLU A 162 0.28 13.38 -16.70
N ILE A 163 -0.50 12.71 -17.52
CA ILE A 163 -0.02 11.91 -18.66
C ILE A 163 -0.19 12.77 -19.91
N ALA A 164 0.89 13.39 -20.35
CA ALA A 164 0.89 14.21 -21.57
C ALA A 164 1.01 13.33 -22.83
N ALA A 165 0.65 13.87 -23.99
CA ALA A 165 0.82 13.18 -25.29
C ALA A 165 2.28 12.77 -25.59
N GLY A 166 3.25 13.44 -24.98
CA GLY A 166 4.68 13.12 -25.10
C GLY A 166 5.24 12.27 -23.97
N THR A 167 4.42 11.78 -23.03
CA THR A 167 4.87 10.91 -21.94
C THR A 167 5.34 9.58 -22.50
N THR A 168 6.60 9.22 -22.24
CA THR A 168 7.22 7.97 -22.70
C THR A 168 7.43 6.96 -21.60
N ALA A 169 7.46 7.40 -20.33
CA ALA A 169 7.68 6.52 -19.20
C ALA A 169 6.93 6.99 -17.95
N VAL A 170 6.47 6.01 -17.14
CA VAL A 170 5.89 6.20 -15.81
C VAL A 170 6.56 5.23 -14.86
N ASN A 171 6.98 5.69 -13.67
CA ASN A 171 7.59 4.84 -12.68
C ASN A 171 6.70 4.73 -11.45
N VAL A 172 6.51 3.51 -10.95
CA VAL A 172 5.71 3.22 -9.75
C VAL A 172 6.52 2.36 -8.80
N VAL A 173 6.63 2.79 -7.55
CA VAL A 173 7.20 1.99 -6.46
C VAL A 173 6.07 1.22 -5.79
N LEU A 174 6.21 -0.10 -5.74
CA LEU A 174 5.24 -1.01 -5.17
C LEU A 174 5.61 -1.30 -3.70
N GLY A 175 4.82 -0.80 -2.77
CA GLY A 175 4.89 -1.16 -1.36
C GLY A 175 4.14 -2.45 -1.05
N ARG A 176 4.50 -3.13 0.02
CA ARG A 176 3.77 -4.31 0.50
C ARG A 176 2.60 -3.88 1.36
N LEU A 177 1.49 -4.61 1.25
CA LEU A 177 0.32 -4.40 2.09
C LEU A 177 0.42 -5.09 3.47
N VAL A 178 1.56 -5.72 3.73
CA VAL A 178 1.81 -6.43 4.99
C VAL A 178 3.17 -6.07 5.56
N CYS A 179 3.27 -6.14 6.88
CA CYS A 179 4.55 -6.14 7.59
C CYS A 179 4.93 -7.56 8.01
N ARG A 180 6.23 -7.78 8.20
CA ARG A 180 6.77 -9.01 8.76
C ARG A 180 7.33 -8.74 10.16
N LEU A 181 6.76 -9.42 11.16
CA LEU A 181 7.27 -9.42 12.52
C LEU A 181 8.27 -10.56 12.69
N ASN A 182 9.55 -10.24 12.86
CA ASN A 182 10.59 -11.22 13.16
C ASN A 182 10.77 -11.33 14.68
N ILE A 183 10.75 -12.55 15.19
CA ILE A 183 10.89 -12.85 16.61
C ILE A 183 12.08 -13.76 16.81
N ALA A 184 12.99 -13.36 17.68
CA ALA A 184 14.11 -14.18 18.14
C ALA A 184 13.94 -14.47 19.64
N VAL A 185 13.87 -15.73 20.02
CA VAL A 185 13.72 -16.16 21.42
C VAL A 185 14.93 -16.98 21.85
N SER A 186 15.62 -16.53 22.90
CA SER A 186 16.74 -17.25 23.50
C SER A 186 16.72 -17.11 25.03
N ALA A 187 17.35 -18.02 25.73
CA ALA A 187 17.59 -17.90 27.16
C ALA A 187 18.99 -17.35 27.42
N LYS A 188 19.13 -16.43 28.38
CA LYS A 188 20.46 -15.99 28.85
C LYS A 188 21.28 -17.17 29.38
N THR A 189 20.63 -18.15 30.02
CA THR A 189 21.20 -19.40 30.49
C THR A 189 20.38 -20.56 29.95
N ALA A 190 21.02 -21.52 29.30
CA ALA A 190 20.36 -22.72 28.78
C ALA A 190 19.69 -23.54 29.90
N GLY A 191 18.59 -24.20 29.56
CA GLY A 191 17.96 -25.16 30.46
C GLY A 191 17.01 -24.59 31.50
N ILE A 192 16.80 -23.25 31.55
CA ILE A 192 15.95 -22.63 32.57
C ILE A 192 14.47 -22.66 32.12
N PHE A 193 14.23 -22.44 30.85
CA PHE A 193 12.85 -22.36 30.28
C PHE A 193 12.56 -23.54 29.38
N SER A 194 11.38 -24.09 29.52
CA SER A 194 10.86 -25.17 28.69
C SER A 194 9.46 -24.82 28.16
N ASN A 195 8.97 -25.59 27.21
CA ASN A 195 7.63 -25.46 26.64
C ASN A 195 7.29 -24.02 26.22
N VAL A 196 8.21 -23.41 25.48
CA VAL A 196 8.05 -22.03 25.00
C VAL A 196 7.10 -22.00 23.83
N LYS A 197 6.04 -21.21 23.95
CA LYS A 197 5.03 -20.99 22.93
C LYS A 197 4.94 -19.51 22.59
N ILE A 198 4.75 -19.21 21.32
CA ILE A 198 4.52 -17.86 20.83
C ILE A 198 3.15 -17.80 20.20
N GLN A 199 2.39 -16.80 20.56
CA GLN A 199 1.08 -16.52 19.99
C GLN A 199 0.99 -15.05 19.60
N LEU A 200 0.63 -14.77 18.36
CA LEU A 200 0.30 -13.45 17.89
C LEU A 200 -1.24 -13.30 17.94
N GLN A 201 -1.72 -12.37 18.75
CA GLN A 201 -3.15 -12.10 18.95
C GLN A 201 -3.55 -10.83 18.21
N ASN A 202 -4.78 -10.78 17.72
CA ASN A 202 -5.36 -9.66 17.00
C ASN A 202 -4.49 -9.20 15.81
N ALA A 203 -3.77 -10.13 15.19
CA ALA A 203 -3.03 -9.85 13.98
C ALA A 203 -4.02 -9.59 12.85
N GLN A 204 -3.97 -8.39 12.28
CA GLN A 204 -4.84 -8.04 11.19
C GLN A 204 -4.46 -8.83 9.94
N THR A 205 -5.46 -9.48 9.31
CA THR A 205 -5.28 -10.23 8.06
C THR A 205 -5.91 -9.54 6.86
N LYS A 206 -6.69 -8.49 7.09
CA LYS A 206 -7.34 -7.71 6.04
C LYS A 206 -6.69 -6.34 5.98
N GLY A 207 -6.49 -5.84 4.78
CA GLY A 207 -5.93 -4.50 4.54
C GLY A 207 -6.64 -3.83 3.39
N TYR A 208 -6.67 -2.50 3.41
CA TYR A 208 -7.09 -1.73 2.24
C TYR A 208 -6.03 -1.85 1.15
N LEU A 209 -6.48 -2.00 -0.10
CA LEU A 209 -5.57 -1.97 -1.25
C LEU A 209 -4.84 -0.65 -1.37
N PHE A 210 -5.54 0.44 -1.12
CA PHE A 210 -4.96 1.78 -1.13
C PHE A 210 -4.65 2.20 0.31
N PRO A 211 -3.40 2.09 0.78
CA PRO A 211 -3.02 2.52 2.13
C PRO A 211 -3.31 4.01 2.33
N SER A 212 -3.92 4.35 3.44
CA SER A 212 -4.21 5.73 3.80
C SER A 212 -4.10 5.90 5.30
N ASP A 213 -3.40 6.93 5.75
CA ASP A 213 -3.28 7.29 7.17
C ASP A 213 -4.62 7.69 7.82
N VAL A 214 -5.65 7.86 7.01
CA VAL A 214 -6.99 8.31 7.45
C VAL A 214 -7.93 7.16 7.75
N TYR A 215 -7.65 5.96 7.26
CA TYR A 215 -8.54 4.81 7.41
C TYR A 215 -8.11 3.92 8.57
N LEU A 216 -9.10 3.57 9.38
CA LEU A 216 -8.96 2.47 10.34
C LEU A 216 -8.80 1.16 9.58
N SER A 217 -8.13 0.21 10.20
CA SER A 217 -8.04 -1.14 9.64
C SER A 217 -9.43 -1.76 9.47
N PRO A 218 -9.66 -2.54 8.41
CA PRO A 218 -10.93 -3.23 8.23
C PRO A 218 -11.22 -4.16 9.42
N GLU A 219 -12.49 -4.33 9.75
CA GLU A 219 -12.90 -5.31 10.74
C GLU A 219 -12.47 -6.73 10.32
N GLY A 220 -12.14 -7.56 11.29
CA GLY A 220 -11.85 -8.98 11.07
C GLY A 220 -10.42 -9.39 11.31
N GLY A 221 -9.76 -8.77 12.27
CA GLY A 221 -8.49 -9.26 12.81
C GLY A 221 -8.58 -10.71 13.23
N GLY A 222 -7.49 -11.43 13.18
CA GLY A 222 -7.43 -12.84 13.52
C GLY A 222 -6.35 -13.14 14.54
N ASN A 223 -6.41 -14.34 15.09
CA ASN A 223 -5.32 -14.87 15.89
C ASN A 223 -4.51 -15.84 15.04
N TYR A 224 -3.19 -15.69 15.06
CA TYR A 224 -2.34 -16.77 14.61
C TYR A 224 -2.42 -17.93 15.59
N THR A 225 -2.38 -19.13 15.07
CA THR A 225 -2.33 -20.34 15.88
C THR A 225 -1.12 -20.29 16.81
N GLU A 226 -1.32 -20.69 18.05
CA GLU A 226 -0.23 -20.81 19.00
C GLU A 226 0.83 -21.75 18.45
N GLU A 227 2.07 -21.29 18.43
CA GLU A 227 3.20 -22.05 17.91
C GLU A 227 4.10 -22.52 19.04
N VAL A 228 4.37 -23.81 19.06
CA VAL A 228 5.36 -24.38 19.96
C VAL A 228 6.74 -24.14 19.37
N VAL A 229 7.51 -23.26 19.97
CA VAL A 229 8.88 -22.95 19.54
C VAL A 229 9.84 -24.08 19.92
N ILE A 230 9.64 -24.66 21.10
CA ILE A 230 10.32 -25.87 21.56
C ILE A 230 9.29 -26.82 22.20
N GLY A 231 9.43 -28.12 21.94
CA GLY A 231 8.51 -29.15 22.43
C GLY A 231 8.45 -29.26 23.95
N ASP A 232 7.46 -30.02 24.46
CA ASP A 232 7.12 -30.06 25.88
C ASP A 232 8.30 -30.45 26.80
N ASP A 233 9.12 -31.38 26.41
CA ASP A 233 10.28 -31.84 27.21
C ASP A 233 11.62 -31.21 26.79
N LYS A 234 11.58 -30.23 25.87
CA LYS A 234 12.76 -29.53 25.42
C LYS A 234 12.96 -28.23 26.18
N VAL A 235 14.20 -27.83 26.35
CA VAL A 235 14.59 -26.60 27.05
C VAL A 235 15.14 -25.58 26.07
N LEU A 236 14.89 -24.30 26.35
CA LEU A 236 15.41 -23.21 25.56
C LEU A 236 16.93 -23.08 25.76
N GLY A 237 17.64 -23.01 24.65
CA GLY A 237 19.08 -22.79 24.60
C GLY A 237 19.46 -21.31 24.62
N THR A 238 20.76 -21.04 24.57
CA THR A 238 21.30 -19.69 24.40
C THR A 238 21.30 -19.24 22.95
N ALA A 239 21.32 -20.18 22.00
CA ALA A 239 21.13 -19.87 20.58
C ALA A 239 19.67 -19.41 20.32
N PRO A 240 19.46 -18.33 19.57
CA PRO A 240 18.12 -17.84 19.30
C PRO A 240 17.35 -18.77 18.38
N LEU A 241 16.06 -18.96 18.69
CA LEU A 241 15.08 -19.57 17.83
C LEU A 241 14.31 -18.48 17.12
N TYR A 242 14.31 -18.50 15.81
CA TYR A 242 13.66 -17.48 15.00
C TYR A 242 12.26 -17.92 14.55
N ARG A 243 11.32 -16.97 14.59
CA ARG A 243 9.99 -17.10 14.01
C ARG A 243 9.64 -15.80 13.34
N TYR A 244 8.79 -15.87 12.31
CA TYR A 244 8.25 -14.69 11.69
C TYR A 244 6.74 -14.84 11.45
N TYR A 245 6.06 -13.72 11.45
CA TYR A 245 4.62 -13.61 11.20
C TYR A 245 4.38 -12.47 10.23
N TYR A 246 3.40 -12.64 9.36
CA TYR A 246 2.90 -11.57 8.51
C TYR A 246 1.59 -11.07 9.07
N MET A 247 1.37 -9.76 8.94
CA MET A 247 0.12 -9.12 9.30
C MET A 247 -0.07 -7.87 8.47
N ALA A 248 -1.33 -7.52 8.16
CA ALA A 248 -1.66 -6.21 7.67
C ALA A 248 -1.54 -5.17 8.78
N GLU A 249 -1.57 -3.91 8.42
CA GLU A 249 -1.61 -2.83 9.37
C GLU A 249 -2.84 -2.94 10.27
N ASN A 250 -2.67 -2.73 11.59
CA ASN A 250 -3.74 -2.79 12.56
C ASN A 250 -3.91 -1.43 13.25
N VAL A 251 -4.60 -0.51 12.58
CA VAL A 251 -4.97 0.79 13.10
C VAL A 251 -6.34 0.70 13.75
N THR A 252 -6.40 0.91 15.06
CA THR A 252 -7.64 0.84 15.86
C THR A 252 -7.99 2.20 16.45
N GLU A 253 -9.29 2.47 16.61
CA GLU A 253 -9.74 3.65 17.35
C GLU A 253 -9.39 3.53 18.85
N GLY A 254 -8.84 4.61 19.39
CA GLY A 254 -8.65 4.76 20.82
C GLY A 254 -7.53 3.94 21.45
N THR A 255 -7.60 3.83 22.77
CA THR A 255 -6.58 3.20 23.62
C THR A 255 -6.95 1.79 24.06
N ASP A 256 -8.06 1.24 23.55
CA ASP A 256 -8.48 -0.09 23.99
C ASP A 256 -7.44 -1.15 23.57
N SER A 257 -6.77 -1.64 24.60
CA SER A 257 -5.74 -2.65 24.41
C SER A 257 -6.29 -3.99 23.92
N GLY A 258 -7.62 -4.19 23.96
CA GLY A 258 -8.28 -5.44 23.54
C GLY A 258 -8.16 -5.72 22.05
N GLU A 259 -8.12 -4.69 21.23
CA GLU A 259 -8.13 -4.79 19.75
C GLU A 259 -6.75 -4.69 19.10
N ARG A 260 -5.76 -4.25 19.85
CA ARG A 260 -4.39 -4.10 19.34
C ARG A 260 -3.71 -5.43 19.13
N THR A 261 -2.86 -5.50 18.14
CA THR A 261 -1.97 -6.65 17.94
C THR A 261 -1.06 -6.83 19.14
N ARG A 262 -1.02 -8.04 19.67
CA ARG A 262 -0.22 -8.41 20.85
C ARG A 262 0.60 -9.65 20.57
N LEU A 263 1.83 -9.65 21.08
CA LEU A 263 2.69 -10.82 21.11
C LEU A 263 2.63 -11.41 22.50
N GLN A 264 2.23 -12.67 22.61
CA GLN A 264 2.22 -13.45 23.84
C GLN A 264 3.30 -14.51 23.79
N ILE A 265 4.15 -14.56 24.81
CA ILE A 265 5.14 -15.61 24.98
C ILE A 265 4.83 -16.36 26.29
N LYS A 266 4.59 -17.66 26.20
CA LYS A 266 4.37 -18.56 27.34
C LYS A 266 5.58 -19.46 27.49
N ALA A 267 6.01 -19.69 28.72
CA ALA A 267 7.11 -20.60 29.03
C ALA A 267 6.91 -21.25 30.41
N LYS A 268 7.52 -22.41 30.65
CA LYS A 268 7.63 -23.00 31.99
C LYS A 268 9.06 -22.76 32.56
N LYS A 269 9.13 -22.38 33.84
CA LYS A 269 10.36 -22.28 34.61
C LYS A 269 10.18 -23.05 35.91
N GLY A 270 10.97 -24.13 36.12
CA GLY A 270 10.84 -24.95 37.33
C GLY A 270 9.44 -25.49 37.56
N GLY A 271 8.68 -25.82 36.51
CA GLY A 271 7.29 -26.29 36.58
C GLY A 271 6.23 -25.19 36.64
N ALA A 272 6.55 -23.93 36.95
CA ALA A 272 5.63 -22.80 36.94
C ALA A 272 5.46 -22.24 35.53
N CYS A 273 4.22 -21.88 35.16
CA CYS A 273 3.93 -21.19 33.90
C CYS A 273 4.22 -19.68 34.03
N LEU A 274 4.92 -19.13 33.07
CA LEU A 274 5.16 -17.71 32.91
C LEU A 274 4.47 -17.23 31.65
N LEU A 275 3.90 -16.04 31.70
CA LEU A 275 3.25 -15.36 30.59
C LEU A 275 3.83 -13.96 30.45
N TYR A 276 4.27 -13.62 29.25
CA TYR A 276 4.71 -12.27 28.85
C TYR A 276 3.79 -11.77 27.74
N THR A 277 3.31 -10.53 27.85
CA THR A 277 2.46 -9.86 26.83
C THR A 277 3.03 -8.50 26.51
#